data_c98e1680aac943840bde7b65381c2ef4
#
_entry.id   c98e1680aac943840bde7b65381c2ef4
#
_cell.length_a   1.000
_cell.length_b   1.000
_cell.length_c   1.000
_cell.angle_alpha   90.00
_cell.angle_beta   90.00
_cell.angle_gamma   90.00
#
_symmetry.space_group_name_H-M   'P 1'
#
loop_
_entity.id
_entity.type
_entity.pdbx_description
1 polymer ?
#
loop_
_entity_poly.entity_id
_entity_poly.type
_entity_poly.pdbx_seq_one_letter_code
_entity_poly.pdbx_strand_id
1 'polypeptide(L)'
;MRHLLVTNDFPPKVGGIQSLLWEWWRRLPPESFSVLTSPHRDARAFDADQPFRVDRVPEPVLLPHPLMVSRVRRLVERTGSDLVVLDPAVPLGLIGPHLGLPYDVVLHGAEVTVP
;
A
#
# COMPACT_ATOMS: atom_id res chain seq x y z
N MET A 1 13.65 10.97 -0.65
CA MET A 1 12.57 10.52 0.28
C MET A 1 12.07 9.16 -0.17
N ARG A 2 11.92 8.23 0.75
CA ARG A 2 11.34 6.92 0.48
C ARG A 2 9.96 6.82 1.11
N HIS A 3 9.03 6.18 0.39
CA HIS A 3 7.72 5.94 0.98
C HIS A 3 7.31 4.47 0.87
N LEU A 4 6.37 4.08 1.73
CA LEU A 4 5.75 2.77 1.73
C LEU A 4 4.30 2.93 1.27
N LEU A 5 3.94 2.32 0.15
CA LEU A 5 2.56 2.25 -0.31
C LEU A 5 1.90 1.04 0.32
N VAL A 6 0.84 1.27 1.10
CA VAL A 6 0.05 0.22 1.74
C VAL A 6 -1.32 0.22 1.08
N THR A 7 -1.64 -0.81 0.31
CA THR A 7 -2.82 -0.77 -0.56
C THR A 7 -3.50 -2.13 -0.69
N ASN A 8 -4.83 -2.09 -0.78
CA ASN A 8 -5.65 -3.24 -1.18
C ASN A 8 -5.80 -3.33 -2.71
N ASP A 9 -5.32 -2.34 -3.46
CA ASP A 9 -5.61 -2.15 -4.87
C ASP A 9 -4.35 -2.24 -5.74
N PHE A 10 -3.61 -3.34 -5.61
CA PHE A 10 -2.35 -3.49 -6.34
C PHE A 10 -2.40 -4.67 -7.31
N PRO A 11 -1.74 -4.57 -8.49
CA PRO A 11 -1.63 -5.70 -9.41
C PRO A 11 -1.00 -6.94 -8.74
N PRO A 12 -1.27 -8.15 -9.23
CA PRO A 12 -2.00 -8.46 -10.46
C PRO A 12 -3.51 -8.48 -10.33
N LYS A 13 -4.06 -7.93 -9.26
CA LYS A 13 -5.49 -7.72 -9.11
C LYS A 13 -6.01 -6.85 -10.23
N VAL A 14 -7.11 -7.22 -10.87
CA VAL A 14 -7.65 -6.52 -12.02
C VAL A 14 -8.78 -5.56 -11.59
N GLY A 15 -8.76 -4.34 -12.13
CA GLY A 15 -9.78 -3.33 -11.87
C GLY A 15 -9.30 -1.94 -12.26
N GLY A 16 -10.22 -0.98 -12.34
CA GLY A 16 -9.91 0.40 -12.74
C GLY A 16 -8.97 1.11 -11.75
N ILE A 17 -9.23 0.95 -10.45
CA ILE A 17 -8.43 1.59 -9.40
C ILE A 17 -7.02 1.01 -9.38
N GLN A 18 -6.87 -0.30 -9.47
CA GLN A 18 -5.57 -0.96 -9.50
C GLN A 18 -4.75 -0.49 -10.69
N SER A 19 -5.39 -0.35 -11.86
CA SER A 19 -4.72 0.09 -13.07
C SER A 19 -4.24 1.54 -12.94
N LEU A 20 -5.06 2.42 -12.36
CA LEU A 20 -4.72 3.82 -12.16
C LEU A 20 -3.52 3.98 -11.22
N LEU A 21 -3.56 3.31 -10.07
CA LEU A 21 -2.44 3.34 -9.13
C LEU A 21 -1.17 2.81 -9.78
N TRP A 22 -1.27 1.71 -10.50
CA TRP A 22 -0.13 1.09 -11.17
C TRP A 22 0.49 2.05 -12.19
N GLU A 23 -0.32 2.73 -13.00
CA GLU A 23 0.18 3.67 -13.99
C GLU A 23 0.98 4.81 -13.35
N TRP A 24 0.66 5.22 -12.14
CA TRP A 24 1.41 6.24 -11.43
C TRP A 24 2.67 5.69 -10.81
N TRP A 25 2.55 4.62 -10.01
CA TRP A 25 3.66 4.11 -9.23
C TRP A 25 4.77 3.48 -10.07
N ARG A 26 4.45 2.78 -11.14
CA ARG A 26 5.46 2.18 -12.01
C ARG A 26 6.40 3.19 -12.67
N ARG A 27 6.04 4.47 -12.69
CA ARG A 27 6.84 5.56 -13.24
C ARG A 27 7.78 6.19 -12.23
N LEU A 28 7.65 5.86 -10.97
CA LEU A 28 8.53 6.36 -9.92
C LEU A 28 9.85 5.59 -9.93
N PRO A 29 10.94 6.23 -9.48
CA PRO A 29 12.19 5.49 -9.29
C PRO A 29 11.98 4.28 -8.37
N PRO A 30 12.40 3.08 -8.78
CA PRO A 30 12.12 1.87 -7.99
C PRO A 30 12.73 1.86 -6.61
N GLU A 31 13.81 2.62 -6.40
CA GLU A 31 14.43 2.75 -5.09
C GLU A 31 13.70 3.75 -4.17
N SER A 32 12.70 4.48 -4.69
CA SER A 32 12.00 5.51 -3.92
C SER A 32 10.81 4.98 -3.14
N PHE A 33 10.40 3.73 -3.37
CA PHE A 33 9.23 3.18 -2.67
C PHE A 33 9.28 1.67 -2.52
N SER A 34 8.46 1.20 -1.58
CA SER A 34 8.16 -0.22 -1.38
C SER A 34 6.65 -0.37 -1.26
N VAL A 35 6.15 -1.59 -1.41
CA VAL A 35 4.70 -1.85 -1.40
C VAL A 35 4.38 -2.94 -0.38
N LEU A 36 3.32 -2.71 0.39
CA LEU A 36 2.67 -3.73 1.21
C LEU A 36 1.23 -3.87 0.73
N THR A 37 0.83 -5.07 0.35
CA THR A 37 -0.48 -5.29 -0.24
C THR A 37 -1.07 -6.65 0.12
N SER A 38 -2.28 -6.91 -0.38
CA SER A 38 -2.99 -8.15 -0.16
C SER A 38 -2.44 -9.28 -1.03
N PRO A 39 -2.70 -10.56 -0.67
CA PRO A 39 -2.24 -11.68 -1.46
C PRO A 39 -3.00 -11.80 -2.78
N HIS A 40 -2.39 -12.49 -3.74
CA HIS A 40 -3.01 -12.84 -5.00
C HIS A 40 -2.37 -14.13 -5.50
N ARG A 41 -3.16 -15.01 -6.14
CA ARG A 41 -2.64 -16.28 -6.65
C ARG A 41 -1.50 -16.13 -7.66
N ASP A 42 -1.48 -15.02 -8.41
CA ASP A 42 -0.47 -14.73 -9.42
C ASP A 42 0.63 -13.78 -8.92
N ALA A 43 0.64 -13.48 -7.62
CA ALA A 43 1.53 -12.48 -7.03
C ALA A 43 3.00 -12.83 -7.19
N ARG A 44 3.35 -14.09 -7.04
CA ARG A 44 4.76 -14.51 -7.04
C ARG A 44 5.47 -14.14 -8.34
N ALA A 45 4.85 -14.44 -9.47
CA ALA A 45 5.42 -14.12 -10.78
C ALA A 45 5.43 -12.62 -11.01
N PHE A 46 4.34 -11.93 -10.65
CA PHE A 46 4.26 -10.49 -10.80
C PHE A 46 5.35 -9.78 -9.99
N ASP A 47 5.46 -10.13 -8.71
CA ASP A 47 6.41 -9.47 -7.79
C ASP A 47 7.86 -9.69 -8.23
N ALA A 48 8.17 -10.87 -8.75
CA ALA A 48 9.52 -11.20 -9.22
C ALA A 48 9.96 -10.33 -10.41
N ASP A 49 9.02 -9.82 -11.20
CA ASP A 49 9.30 -8.98 -12.35
C ASP A 49 9.46 -7.49 -11.99
N GLN A 50 9.21 -7.10 -10.74
CA GLN A 50 9.24 -5.70 -10.35
C GLN A 50 10.62 -5.28 -9.84
N PRO A 51 11.07 -4.06 -10.17
CA PRO A 51 12.37 -3.56 -9.69
C PRO A 51 12.31 -3.00 -8.27
N PHE A 52 11.15 -3.00 -7.62
CA PHE A 52 10.96 -2.51 -6.26
C PHE A 52 10.49 -3.65 -5.34
N ARG A 53 10.56 -3.41 -4.03
CA ARG A 53 10.14 -4.42 -3.05
C ARG A 53 8.63 -4.47 -2.91
N VAL A 54 8.07 -5.69 -2.97
CA VAL A 54 6.66 -5.95 -2.70
C VAL A 54 6.55 -7.01 -1.60
N ASP A 55 5.84 -6.66 -0.53
CA ASP A 55 5.50 -7.60 0.54
C ASP A 55 3.98 -7.80 0.55
N ARG A 56 3.54 -9.01 0.82
CA ARG A 56 2.10 -9.33 0.86
C ARG A 56 1.75 -9.97 2.19
N VAL A 57 0.60 -9.53 2.74
CA VAL A 57 0.09 -10.11 3.98
C VAL A 57 -0.63 -11.42 3.68
N PRO A 58 -0.78 -12.33 4.67
CA PRO A 58 -1.51 -13.59 4.45
C PRO A 58 -3.03 -13.41 4.42
N GLU A 59 -3.56 -12.34 5.03
CA GLU A 59 -4.99 -12.08 5.05
C GLU A 59 -5.47 -11.56 3.69
N PRO A 60 -6.69 -11.92 3.24
CA PRO A 60 -7.17 -11.52 1.91
C PRO A 60 -7.40 -10.02 1.73
N VAL A 61 -7.53 -9.28 2.83
CA VAL A 61 -7.77 -7.83 2.82
C VAL A 61 -6.96 -7.18 3.92
N LEU A 62 -6.40 -6.01 3.62
CA LEU A 62 -5.75 -5.17 4.62
C LEU A 62 -6.82 -4.42 5.40
N LEU A 63 -6.89 -4.65 6.70
CA LEU A 63 -7.87 -4.03 7.58
C LEU A 63 -7.18 -3.23 8.68
N PRO A 64 -7.82 -2.16 9.19
CA PRO A 64 -7.27 -1.36 10.27
C PRO A 64 -7.40 -2.07 11.61
N HIS A 65 -6.31 -2.69 12.07
CA HIS A 65 -6.24 -3.34 13.38
C HIS A 65 -4.80 -3.25 13.91
N PRO A 66 -4.58 -3.52 15.22
CA PRO A 66 -3.26 -3.37 15.83
C PRO A 66 -2.15 -4.19 15.16
N LEU A 67 -2.46 -5.38 14.67
CA LEU A 67 -1.47 -6.20 13.97
C LEU A 67 -1.02 -5.54 12.67
N MET A 68 -1.95 -4.88 11.95
CA MET A 68 -1.60 -4.16 10.73
C MET A 68 -0.71 -2.96 11.04
N VAL A 69 -1.00 -2.22 12.09
CA VAL A 69 -0.13 -1.12 12.55
C VAL A 69 1.29 -1.63 12.81
N SER A 70 1.41 -2.74 13.53
CA SER A 70 2.72 -3.34 13.82
C SER A 70 3.46 -3.77 12.57
N ARG A 71 2.76 -4.36 11.62
CA ARG A 71 3.35 -4.79 10.33
C ARG A 71 3.88 -3.61 9.55
N VAL A 72 3.10 -2.54 9.43
CA VAL A 72 3.50 -1.34 8.70
C VAL A 72 4.68 -0.69 9.37
N ARG A 73 4.66 -0.51 10.68
CA ARG A 73 5.77 0.08 11.42
C ARG A 73 7.06 -0.72 11.26
N ARG A 74 6.98 -2.03 11.32
CA ARG A 74 8.15 -2.91 11.14
C ARG A 74 8.71 -2.78 9.72
N LEU A 75 7.84 -2.74 8.73
CA LEU A 75 8.27 -2.62 7.34
C LEU A 75 8.86 -1.25 7.05
N VAL A 76 8.31 -0.18 7.64
CA VAL A 76 8.88 1.16 7.56
C VAL A 76 10.34 1.16 8.02
N GLU A 77 10.62 0.51 9.16
CA GLU A 77 11.99 0.41 9.66
C GLU A 77 12.89 -0.36 8.71
N ARG A 78 12.41 -1.48 8.17
CA ARG A 78 13.20 -2.32 7.26
C ARG A 78 13.50 -1.65 5.93
N THR A 79 12.60 -0.84 5.43
CA THR A 79 12.74 -0.19 4.13
C THR A 79 13.34 1.21 4.22
N GLY A 80 13.45 1.77 5.40
CA GLY A 80 13.91 3.15 5.60
C GLY A 80 12.93 4.17 5.05
N SER A 81 11.62 3.88 5.11
CA SER A 81 10.60 4.79 4.59
C SER A 81 10.38 5.98 5.50
N ASP A 82 10.18 7.14 4.90
CA ASP A 82 9.94 8.42 5.59
C ASP A 82 8.47 8.80 5.61
N LEU A 83 7.68 8.16 4.78
CA LEU A 83 6.27 8.46 4.56
C LEU A 83 5.52 7.16 4.26
N VAL A 84 4.28 7.07 4.73
CA VAL A 84 3.37 5.97 4.38
C VAL A 84 2.22 6.53 3.57
N VAL A 85 1.88 5.87 2.47
CA VAL A 85 0.70 6.20 1.66
C VAL A 85 -0.30 5.07 1.83
N LEU A 86 -1.49 5.40 2.31
CA LEU A 86 -2.55 4.42 2.64
C LEU A 86 -3.66 4.48 1.61
N ASP A 87 -4.02 3.32 1.07
CA ASP A 87 -5.05 3.16 0.05
C ASP A 87 -5.93 1.94 0.34
N PRO A 88 -7.21 2.08 0.49
CA PRO A 88 -8.00 3.33 0.43
C PRO A 88 -7.94 4.13 1.74
N ALA A 89 -8.36 5.39 1.65
CA ALA A 89 -8.44 6.25 2.84
C ALA A 89 -9.36 5.65 3.89
N VAL A 90 -10.45 5.01 3.47
CA VAL A 90 -11.39 4.34 4.35
C VAL A 90 -11.54 2.90 3.89
N PRO A 91 -11.34 1.92 4.76
CA PRO A 91 -11.03 2.03 6.21
C PRO A 91 -9.53 2.06 6.54
N LEU A 92 -8.63 1.73 5.60
CA LEU A 92 -7.21 1.50 5.90
C LEU A 92 -6.50 2.74 6.44
N GLY A 93 -6.89 3.94 5.98
CA GLY A 93 -6.32 5.19 6.44
C GLY A 93 -6.46 5.43 7.94
N LEU A 94 -7.36 4.72 8.62
CA LEU A 94 -7.55 4.83 10.05
C LEU A 94 -6.31 4.42 10.86
N ILE A 95 -5.38 3.65 10.29
CA ILE A 95 -4.15 3.30 10.98
C ILE A 95 -3.12 4.44 10.98
N GLY A 96 -3.28 5.44 10.10
CA GLY A 96 -2.31 6.51 9.92
C GLY A 96 -1.84 7.18 11.21
N PRO A 97 -2.75 7.64 12.08
CA PRO A 97 -2.36 8.31 13.32
C PRO A 97 -1.52 7.43 14.27
N HIS A 98 -1.56 6.11 14.10
CA HIS A 98 -0.85 5.17 14.97
C HIS A 98 0.52 4.77 14.44
N LEU A 99 0.94 5.29 13.29
CA LEU A 99 2.18 4.87 12.65
C LEU A 99 3.43 5.59 13.17
N GLY A 100 3.26 6.78 13.73
CA GLY A 100 4.38 7.53 14.29
C GLY A 100 5.25 8.26 13.26
N LEU A 101 4.77 8.41 12.02
CA LEU A 101 5.46 9.15 10.98
C LEU A 101 4.42 9.78 10.03
N PRO A 102 4.83 10.71 9.15
CA PRO A 102 3.91 11.30 8.18
C PRO A 102 3.24 10.26 7.31
N TYR A 103 1.98 10.49 6.99
CA TYR A 103 1.24 9.62 6.09
C TYR A 103 0.28 10.42 5.21
N ASP A 104 0.02 9.87 4.02
CA ASP A 104 -0.99 10.37 3.10
C ASP A 104 -2.03 9.27 2.86
N VAL A 105 -3.20 9.65 2.42
CA VAL A 105 -4.26 8.72 2.07
C VAL A 105 -4.71 8.96 0.64
N VAL A 106 -5.14 7.88 -0.02
CA VAL A 106 -5.65 7.94 -1.40
C VAL A 106 -7.17 7.92 -1.36
N LEU A 107 -7.78 8.95 -1.91
CA LEU A 107 -9.23 9.07 -2.03
C LEU A 107 -9.65 8.64 -3.45
N HIS A 108 -10.69 7.82 -3.54
CA HIS A 108 -11.19 7.32 -4.82
C HIS A 108 -12.52 7.97 -5.24
N GLY A 109 -12.94 9.01 -4.53
CA GLY A 109 -14.17 9.72 -4.79
C GLY A 109 -15.37 9.18 -4.02
N ALA A 110 -15.49 7.88 -3.88
CA ALA A 110 -16.60 7.27 -3.13
C ALA A 110 -16.66 7.74 -1.68
N GLU A 111 -15.48 7.94 -1.07
CA GLU A 111 -15.36 8.38 0.32
C GLU A 111 -15.85 9.82 0.51
N VAL A 112 -15.79 10.65 -0.52
CA VAL A 112 -16.21 12.05 -0.44
C VAL A 112 -17.66 12.27 -0.85
N THR A 113 -18.31 11.28 -1.44
CA THR A 113 -19.72 11.37 -1.85
C THR A 113 -20.68 10.78 -0.83
N VAL A 114 -20.20 10.09 0.17
CA VAL A 114 -21.02 9.50 1.24
C VAL A 114 -21.32 10.58 2.27
N PRO A 115 -22.58 10.85 2.55
CA PRO A 115 -22.94 11.84 3.55
C PRO A 115 -22.58 11.43 4.96
#